data_5352a00cb944cb48fd30f1803816508e
#
_entry.id   5352a00cb944cb48fd30f1803816508e
#
_cell.length_a   1.000
_cell.length_b   1.000
_cell.length_c   1.000
_cell.angle_alpha   90.00
_cell.angle_beta   90.00
_cell.angle_gamma   90.00
#
_symmetry.space_group_name_H-M   'P 1'
#
loop_
_entity.id
_entity.type
_entity.pdbx_description
1 polymer ?
#
loop_
_entity_poly.entity_id
_entity_poly.type
_entity_poly.pdbx_seq_one_letter_code
_entity_poly.pdbx_strand_id
1 'polypeptide(L)'
;YFMEMNARLQVEHPVTEMVTGLDLVAEQLRVAAGEANYGSLRLAPLGWAVEARVTAEDPDHDFLPRVGTVTRYQPPGGPGIRVDSHLTTGYTIPPWYDSLLAKVIAWGPDRPTAVARLAGALGEMVIEGLTDDEEEKFLAAIADA
;
A
#
# COMPACT_ATOMS: atom_id res chain seq x y z
N TYR A 1 27.33 -4.29 0.34
CA TYR A 1 27.31 -4.78 1.74
C TYR A 1 25.95 -5.38 2.02
N PHE A 2 25.93 -6.61 2.55
CA PHE A 2 24.72 -7.23 3.09
C PHE A 2 24.47 -6.61 4.47
N MET A 3 23.25 -6.11 4.71
CA MET A 3 22.85 -5.52 5.99
C MET A 3 21.95 -6.46 6.78
N GLU A 4 20.82 -6.86 6.20
CA GLU A 4 19.86 -7.74 6.84
C GLU A 4 18.99 -8.45 5.82
N MET A 5 18.27 -9.49 6.26
CA MET A 5 17.18 -10.11 5.52
C MET A 5 15.92 -10.12 6.39
N ASN A 6 14.85 -9.53 5.88
CA ASN A 6 13.56 -9.52 6.55
C ASN A 6 12.83 -10.85 6.33
N ALA A 7 12.89 -11.75 7.30
CA ALA A 7 12.25 -13.07 7.22
C ALA A 7 10.74 -12.99 7.55
N ARG A 8 10.02 -12.11 6.86
CA ARG A 8 8.58 -11.87 6.99
C ARG A 8 8.00 -11.32 5.71
N LEU A 9 6.68 -11.37 5.57
CA LEU A 9 5.99 -10.67 4.49
C LEU A 9 6.24 -9.15 4.60
N GLN A 10 6.52 -8.51 3.48
CA GLN A 10 6.78 -7.07 3.41
C GLN A 10 5.59 -6.32 2.81
N VAL A 11 5.53 -5.01 3.03
CA VAL A 11 4.44 -4.15 2.52
C VAL A 11 4.37 -4.25 0.99
N GLU A 12 5.53 -4.31 0.32
CA GLU A 12 5.67 -4.36 -1.13
C GLU A 12 5.51 -5.76 -1.77
N HIS A 13 5.06 -6.78 -1.03
CA HIS A 13 4.81 -8.11 -1.61
C HIS A 13 3.87 -8.11 -2.84
N PRO A 14 2.91 -7.18 -2.98
CA PRO A 14 2.05 -7.14 -4.15
C PRO A 14 2.78 -6.97 -5.47
N VAL A 15 3.95 -6.33 -5.49
CA VAL A 15 4.80 -6.22 -6.69
C VAL A 15 5.21 -7.62 -7.18
N THR A 16 5.65 -8.47 -6.27
CA THR A 16 6.01 -9.87 -6.59
C THR A 16 4.79 -10.65 -7.05
N GLU A 17 3.65 -10.49 -6.39
CA GLU A 17 2.39 -11.16 -6.76
C GLU A 17 1.95 -10.79 -8.17
N MET A 18 2.01 -9.50 -8.52
CA MET A 18 1.60 -9.00 -9.83
C MET A 18 2.46 -9.53 -10.99
N VAL A 19 3.74 -9.78 -10.78
CA VAL A 19 4.64 -10.28 -11.83
C VAL A 19 4.74 -11.81 -11.86
N THR A 20 4.36 -12.51 -10.78
CA THR A 20 4.46 -13.97 -10.69
C THR A 20 3.12 -14.69 -10.81
N GLY A 21 2.02 -13.97 -10.51
CA GLY A 21 0.68 -14.57 -10.42
C GLY A 21 0.46 -15.40 -9.16
N LEU A 22 1.36 -15.35 -8.18
CA LEU A 22 1.22 -16.04 -6.90
C LEU A 22 0.51 -15.16 -5.87
N ASP A 23 -0.31 -15.76 -5.02
CA ASP A 23 -0.78 -15.19 -3.76
C ASP A 23 0.18 -15.61 -2.66
N LEU A 24 1.10 -14.70 -2.27
CA LEU A 24 2.16 -15.00 -1.31
C LEU A 24 1.60 -15.30 0.10
N VAL A 25 0.48 -14.70 0.48
CA VAL A 25 -0.17 -14.96 1.76
C VAL A 25 -0.76 -16.36 1.77
N ALA A 26 -1.47 -16.75 0.72
CA ALA A 26 -1.99 -18.10 0.59
C ALA A 26 -0.86 -19.15 0.55
N GLU A 27 0.24 -18.84 -0.13
CA GLU A 27 1.40 -19.74 -0.19
C GLU A 27 2.09 -19.90 1.19
N GLN A 28 2.16 -18.83 1.99
CA GLN A 28 2.66 -18.94 3.37
C GLN A 28 1.79 -19.88 4.22
N LEU A 29 0.47 -19.80 4.08
CA LEU A 29 -0.45 -20.69 4.79
C LEU A 29 -0.29 -22.15 4.34
N ARG A 30 -0.11 -22.39 3.04
CA ARG A 30 0.17 -23.75 2.51
C ARG A 30 1.49 -24.32 3.03
N VAL A 31 2.53 -23.49 3.10
CA VAL A 31 3.82 -23.89 3.68
C VAL A 31 3.66 -24.26 5.16
N ALA A 32 2.95 -23.44 5.92
CA ALA A 32 2.70 -23.68 7.34
C ALA A 32 1.87 -24.94 7.57
N ALA A 33 0.95 -25.27 6.66
CA ALA A 33 0.17 -26.51 6.67
C ALA A 33 0.96 -27.74 6.22
N GLY A 34 2.20 -27.58 5.71
CA GLY A 34 2.99 -28.68 5.15
C GLY A 34 2.54 -29.16 3.77
N GLU A 35 1.69 -28.40 3.09
CA GLU A 35 1.08 -28.80 1.81
C GLU A 35 1.95 -28.43 0.58
N ALA A 36 2.90 -27.50 0.76
CA ALA A 36 3.67 -26.93 -0.35
C ALA A 36 5.12 -27.37 -0.34
N ASN A 37 5.61 -27.75 -1.51
CA ASN A 37 7.02 -28.06 -1.76
C ASN A 37 7.52 -27.28 -2.98
N TYR A 38 8.33 -26.26 -2.73
CA TYR A 38 8.85 -25.35 -3.75
C TYR A 38 10.23 -25.76 -4.30
N GLY A 39 10.76 -26.92 -3.94
CA GLY A 39 12.11 -27.36 -4.37
C GLY A 39 12.32 -27.40 -5.89
N SER A 40 11.24 -27.56 -6.65
CA SER A 40 11.24 -27.57 -8.13
C SER A 40 10.59 -26.35 -8.76
N LEU A 41 10.09 -25.39 -7.97
CA LEU A 41 9.40 -24.21 -8.50
C LEU A 41 10.35 -23.36 -9.32
N ARG A 42 9.99 -23.07 -10.55
CA ARG A 42 10.66 -22.11 -11.43
C ARG A 42 9.70 -20.97 -11.70
N LEU A 43 9.96 -19.83 -11.09
CA LEU A 43 9.21 -18.60 -11.35
C LEU A 43 9.86 -17.87 -12.52
N ALA A 44 9.05 -17.51 -13.50
CA ALA A 44 9.42 -16.61 -14.57
C ALA A 44 8.57 -15.34 -14.40
N PRO A 45 9.09 -14.25 -13.83
CA PRO A 45 8.33 -13.00 -13.71
C PRO A 45 7.87 -12.53 -15.08
N LEU A 46 6.59 -12.16 -15.20
CA LEU A 46 6.00 -11.65 -16.42
C LEU A 46 5.72 -10.14 -16.27
N GLY A 47 6.33 -9.35 -17.16
CA GLY A 47 6.16 -7.90 -17.16
C GLY A 47 6.86 -7.22 -15.97
N TRP A 48 6.34 -6.05 -15.62
CA TRP A 48 6.88 -5.16 -14.59
C TRP A 48 5.75 -4.69 -13.69
N ALA A 49 6.03 -4.57 -12.40
CA ALA A 49 5.11 -3.96 -11.46
C ALA A 49 5.83 -2.89 -10.64
N VAL A 50 5.10 -1.84 -10.31
CA VAL A 50 5.54 -0.76 -9.43
C VAL A 50 4.45 -0.48 -8.41
N GLU A 51 4.84 -0.16 -7.18
CA GLU A 51 3.94 0.14 -6.08
C GLU A 51 4.21 1.55 -5.55
N ALA A 52 3.15 2.29 -5.26
CA ALA A 52 3.18 3.48 -4.44
C ALA A 52 2.44 3.23 -3.13
N ARG A 53 3.05 3.66 -2.02
CA ARG A 53 2.40 3.75 -0.71
C ARG A 53 1.75 5.11 -0.59
N VAL A 54 0.49 5.13 -0.25
CA VAL A 54 -0.27 6.36 0.03
C VAL A 54 -0.42 6.46 1.54
N THR A 55 0.14 7.52 2.12
CA THR A 55 0.22 7.72 3.57
C THR A 55 -0.54 8.98 3.98
N ALA A 56 -1.10 8.98 5.19
CA ALA A 56 -1.68 10.16 5.82
C ALA A 56 -0.56 10.91 6.54
N GLU A 57 0.22 11.68 5.78
CA GLU A 57 1.36 12.47 6.29
C GLU A 57 1.35 13.84 5.65
N ASP A 58 1.78 14.84 6.42
CA ASP A 58 1.87 16.22 5.96
C ASP A 58 3.30 16.59 5.56
N PRO A 59 3.58 16.76 4.26
CA PRO A 59 4.91 17.14 3.79
C PRO A 59 5.33 18.56 4.22
N ASP A 60 4.38 19.45 4.53
CA ASP A 60 4.65 20.83 4.93
C ASP A 60 4.99 20.93 6.43
N HIS A 61 4.65 19.88 7.21
CA HIS A 61 4.92 19.77 8.64
C HIS A 61 5.81 18.57 8.98
N ASP A 62 6.92 18.41 8.27
CA ASP A 62 7.94 17.39 8.53
C ASP A 62 7.39 15.94 8.50
N PHE A 63 6.41 15.68 7.62
CA PHE A 63 5.74 14.38 7.46
C PHE A 63 5.06 13.86 8.73
N LEU A 64 4.55 14.77 9.58
CA LEU A 64 3.73 14.38 10.72
C LEU A 64 2.50 13.59 10.25
N PRO A 65 2.12 12.51 10.98
CA PRO A 65 0.91 11.77 10.68
C PRO A 65 -0.32 12.66 10.75
N ARG A 66 -1.17 12.62 9.72
CA ARG A 66 -2.48 13.26 9.72
C ARG A 66 -3.56 12.26 10.14
N VAL A 67 -4.44 12.74 10.99
CA VAL A 67 -5.66 12.03 11.42
C VAL A 67 -6.87 12.74 10.85
N GLY A 68 -8.03 12.13 10.92
CA GLY A 68 -9.27 12.75 10.45
C GLY A 68 -10.25 11.73 9.89
N THR A 69 -11.42 12.21 9.52
CA THR A 69 -12.47 11.37 8.93
C THR A 69 -12.46 11.54 7.41
N VAL A 70 -12.28 10.44 6.71
CA VAL A 70 -12.33 10.39 5.24
C VAL A 70 -13.74 10.73 4.76
N THR A 71 -13.92 11.93 4.21
CA THR A 71 -15.23 12.39 3.71
C THR A 71 -15.53 11.89 2.31
N ARG A 72 -14.47 11.61 1.53
CA ARG A 72 -14.58 10.99 0.21
C ARG A 72 -13.38 10.09 -0.07
N TYR A 73 -13.68 8.87 -0.50
CA TYR A 73 -12.67 7.91 -0.99
C TYR A 73 -13.09 7.38 -2.35
N GLN A 74 -12.22 7.55 -3.34
CA GLN A 74 -12.38 7.03 -4.68
C GLN A 74 -11.07 6.36 -5.10
N PRO A 75 -10.98 5.03 -5.00
CA PRO A 75 -9.80 4.30 -5.47
C PRO A 75 -9.75 4.33 -7.00
N PRO A 76 -8.54 4.37 -7.59
CA PRO A 76 -8.36 4.21 -9.02
C PRO A 76 -8.64 2.78 -9.46
N GLY A 77 -8.82 2.59 -10.77
CA GLY A 77 -9.02 1.27 -11.36
C GLY A 77 -8.49 1.19 -12.78
N GLY A 78 -8.73 0.04 -13.43
CA GLY A 78 -8.36 -0.18 -14.82
C GLY A 78 -7.40 -1.34 -15.04
N PRO A 79 -7.02 -1.62 -16.31
CA PRO A 79 -6.17 -2.74 -16.66
C PRO A 79 -4.80 -2.69 -16.00
N GLY A 80 -4.47 -3.70 -15.20
CA GLY A 80 -3.20 -3.81 -14.51
C GLY A 80 -3.07 -2.93 -13.26
N ILE A 81 -4.16 -2.35 -12.75
CA ILE A 81 -4.19 -1.60 -11.49
C ILE A 81 -4.78 -2.48 -10.39
N ARG A 82 -4.10 -2.52 -9.25
CA ARG A 82 -4.55 -3.11 -7.99
C ARG A 82 -4.44 -2.07 -6.88
N VAL A 83 -5.45 -2.01 -6.03
CA VAL A 83 -5.44 -1.16 -4.84
C VAL A 83 -5.71 -2.03 -3.61
N ASP A 84 -4.75 -2.05 -2.69
CA ASP A 84 -4.92 -2.66 -1.37
C ASP A 84 -5.12 -1.54 -0.35
N SER A 85 -6.30 -1.45 0.23
CA SER A 85 -6.64 -0.39 1.19
C SER A 85 -7.72 -0.87 2.17
N HIS A 86 -7.71 -0.28 3.35
CA HIS A 86 -8.77 -0.43 4.35
C HIS A 86 -9.74 0.76 4.35
N LEU A 87 -9.49 1.78 3.52
CA LEU A 87 -10.29 3.00 3.51
C LEU A 87 -11.70 2.78 2.95
N THR A 88 -12.62 3.49 3.57
CA THR A 88 -13.98 3.73 3.07
C THR A 88 -14.37 5.17 3.39
N THR A 89 -15.34 5.73 2.65
CA THR A 89 -15.93 7.01 3.04
C THR A 89 -16.58 6.88 4.42
N GLY A 90 -16.28 7.81 5.32
CA GLY A 90 -16.69 7.78 6.73
C GLY A 90 -15.69 7.08 7.67
N TYR A 91 -14.58 6.52 7.16
CA TYR A 91 -13.54 5.93 8.01
C TYR A 91 -12.77 7.02 8.75
N THR A 92 -12.61 6.86 10.06
CA THR A 92 -11.77 7.76 10.87
C THR A 92 -10.40 7.13 11.04
N ILE A 93 -9.36 7.85 10.61
CA ILE A 93 -7.96 7.43 10.72
C ILE A 93 -7.54 7.61 12.17
N PRO A 94 -7.20 6.51 12.88
CA PRO A 94 -6.80 6.58 14.28
C PRO A 94 -5.33 6.99 14.40
N PRO A 95 -4.95 7.69 15.48
CA PRO A 95 -3.58 8.16 15.70
C PRO A 95 -2.60 7.08 16.18
N TRP A 96 -3.09 5.87 16.48
CA TRP A 96 -2.32 4.83 17.16
C TRP A 96 -1.58 3.87 16.24
N TYR A 97 -1.82 3.95 14.92
CA TYR A 97 -1.26 3.03 13.92
C TYR A 97 -0.39 3.78 12.92
N ASP A 98 0.26 2.99 12.04
CA ASP A 98 1.01 3.50 10.90
C ASP A 98 0.14 4.39 10.00
N SER A 99 0.77 5.38 9.36
CA SER A 99 0.13 6.33 8.45
C SER A 99 -0.33 5.72 7.12
N LEU A 100 -0.01 4.45 6.83
CA LEU A 100 -0.33 3.81 5.56
C LEU A 100 -1.84 3.68 5.34
N LEU A 101 -2.35 4.32 4.30
CA LEU A 101 -3.77 4.32 3.91
C LEU A 101 -4.07 3.33 2.79
N ALA A 102 -3.20 3.27 1.81
CA ALA A 102 -3.37 2.43 0.64
C ALA A 102 -2.04 2.07 -0.01
N LYS A 103 -2.04 0.97 -0.75
CA LYS A 103 -1.02 0.65 -1.74
C LYS A 103 -1.68 0.68 -3.10
N VAL A 104 -1.10 1.41 -4.05
CA VAL A 104 -1.51 1.40 -5.45
C VAL A 104 -0.42 0.69 -6.23
N ILE A 105 -0.76 -0.42 -6.86
CA ILE A 105 0.16 -1.25 -7.61
C ILE A 105 -0.25 -1.22 -9.08
N ALA A 106 0.71 -0.96 -9.96
CA ALA A 106 0.48 -0.98 -11.40
C ALA A 106 1.40 -2.00 -12.07
N TRP A 107 0.81 -2.86 -12.89
CA TRP A 107 1.51 -3.81 -13.74
C TRP A 107 1.49 -3.37 -15.21
N GLY A 108 2.54 -3.67 -15.96
CA GLY A 108 2.63 -3.48 -17.40
C GLY A 108 3.55 -4.51 -18.05
N PRO A 109 3.44 -4.71 -19.39
CA PRO A 109 4.33 -5.61 -20.13
C PRO A 109 5.80 -5.15 -20.09
N ASP A 110 6.01 -3.84 -19.86
CA ASP A 110 7.31 -3.21 -19.72
C ASP A 110 7.28 -2.15 -18.61
N ARG A 111 8.47 -1.71 -18.18
CA ARG A 111 8.61 -0.74 -17.09
C ARG A 111 7.97 0.62 -17.41
N PRO A 112 8.15 1.23 -18.60
CA PRO A 112 7.49 2.49 -18.94
C PRO A 112 5.97 2.41 -18.83
N THR A 113 5.35 1.32 -19.30
CA THR A 113 3.91 1.10 -19.21
C THR A 113 3.43 0.98 -17.75
N ALA A 114 4.15 0.23 -16.91
CA ALA A 114 3.81 0.11 -15.50
C ALA A 114 3.87 1.46 -14.79
N VAL A 115 4.94 2.26 -15.04
CA VAL A 115 5.10 3.60 -14.45
C VAL A 115 4.01 4.56 -14.94
N ALA A 116 3.69 4.57 -16.23
CA ALA A 116 2.64 5.42 -16.78
C ALA A 116 1.25 5.09 -16.19
N ARG A 117 0.95 3.79 -16.03
CA ARG A 117 -0.28 3.34 -15.37
C ARG A 117 -0.35 3.77 -13.92
N LEU A 118 0.75 3.64 -13.16
CA LEU A 118 0.79 4.09 -11.77
C LEU A 118 0.56 5.60 -11.66
N ALA A 119 1.21 6.39 -12.51
CA ALA A 119 1.04 7.84 -12.52
C ALA A 119 -0.41 8.24 -12.83
N GLY A 120 -1.06 7.59 -13.82
CA GLY A 120 -2.47 7.79 -14.11
C GLY A 120 -3.37 7.42 -12.93
N ALA A 121 -3.15 6.24 -12.34
CA ALA A 121 -3.91 5.77 -11.20
C ALA A 121 -3.81 6.71 -9.99
N LEU A 122 -2.61 7.21 -9.67
CA LEU A 122 -2.43 8.18 -8.58
C LEU A 122 -3.15 9.51 -8.87
N GLY A 123 -3.18 9.94 -10.15
CA GLY A 123 -3.92 11.14 -10.54
C GLY A 123 -5.45 11.00 -10.48
N GLU A 124 -5.98 9.77 -10.53
CA GLU A 124 -7.41 9.48 -10.40
C GLU A 124 -7.86 9.23 -8.95
N MET A 125 -6.90 8.96 -8.05
CA MET A 125 -7.21 8.66 -6.65
C MET A 125 -7.69 9.91 -5.91
N VAL A 126 -8.79 9.76 -5.15
CA VAL A 126 -9.31 10.85 -4.32
C VAL A 126 -9.41 10.37 -2.87
N ILE A 127 -8.80 11.13 -1.97
CA ILE A 127 -8.93 10.99 -0.51
C ILE A 127 -9.12 12.41 0.05
N GLU A 128 -10.29 12.68 0.61
CA GLU A 128 -10.63 13.99 1.19
C GLU A 128 -11.04 13.84 2.65
N GLY A 129 -10.88 14.94 3.44
CA GLY A 129 -11.34 15.01 4.83
C GLY A 129 -10.23 14.92 5.87
N LEU A 130 -8.96 14.90 5.44
CA LEU A 130 -7.81 14.99 6.34
C LEU A 130 -7.45 16.48 6.49
N THR A 131 -8.07 17.15 7.47
CA THR A 131 -7.97 18.62 7.63
C THR A 131 -7.11 19.00 8.81
N ASP A 132 -6.57 20.22 8.76
CA ASP A 132 -5.70 20.81 9.77
C ASP A 132 -6.38 20.96 11.16
N ASP A 133 -7.71 21.16 11.19
CA ASP A 133 -8.49 21.28 12.43
C ASP A 133 -8.50 19.99 13.29
N GLU A 134 -8.31 18.82 12.67
CA GLU A 134 -8.25 17.55 13.40
C GLU A 134 -6.82 17.21 13.84
N GLU A 135 -5.81 17.75 13.15
CA GLU A 135 -4.41 17.67 13.55
C GLU A 135 -4.15 18.44 14.86
N GLU A 136 -4.73 19.64 15.00
CA GLU A 136 -4.59 20.42 16.23
C GLU A 136 -5.18 19.70 17.44
N LYS A 137 -6.32 19.01 17.26
CA LYS A 137 -6.92 18.15 18.30
C LYS A 137 -6.07 16.92 18.63
N PHE A 138 -5.40 16.32 17.63
CA PHE A 138 -4.51 15.19 17.83
C PHE A 138 -3.25 15.58 18.59
N LEU A 139 -2.61 16.69 18.21
CA LEU A 139 -1.43 17.20 18.91
C LEU A 139 -1.75 17.60 20.35
N ALA A 140 -2.92 18.18 20.60
CA ALA A 140 -3.41 18.48 21.95
C ALA A 140 -3.62 17.19 22.77
N ALA A 141 -4.19 16.15 22.19
CA ALA A 141 -4.43 14.87 22.88
C ALA A 141 -3.12 14.11 23.23
N ILE A 142 -2.05 14.29 22.43
CA ILE A 142 -0.71 13.74 22.75
C ILE A 142 -0.04 14.55 23.87
N ALA A 143 -0.23 15.85 23.89
CA ALA A 143 0.37 16.71 24.90
C ALA A 143 -0.23 16.52 26.30
N ASP A 144 -1.47 16.00 26.39
CA ASP A 144 -2.21 15.72 27.62
C ASP A 144 -2.04 14.26 28.13
N ALA A 145 -1.27 13.41 27.43
CA ALA A 145 -1.05 12.00 27.78
C ALA A 145 0.33 11.77 28.39
#